data_301f8d79f29759c38e75a871224f4477
#
_entry.id   301f8d79f29759c38e75a871224f4477
#
_cell.length_a   1.000
_cell.length_b   1.000
_cell.length_c   1.000
_cell.angle_alpha   90.00
_cell.angle_beta   90.00
_cell.angle_gamma   90.00
#
_symmetry.space_group_name_H-M   'P 1'
#
loop_
_entity.id
_entity.type
_entity.pdbx_description
1 polymer ?
#
loop_
_entity_poly.entity_id
_entity_poly.type
_entity_poly.pdbx_seq_one_letter_code
_entity_poly.pdbx_strand_id
1 'polypeptide(L)'
;VKGYNKNIIMFVDNCYGEFVKEQEPTQWGMDMAAGSLIKNPGGGLCKSGGYIVGTKECIDNASARLYAPGLLKEVGATSNKRLMFQGLYMAPYTVKESLKGAVFTALLFEKLGFKSYPKYDELREDIIQLVLFDKSEQLLQFCRGVQAGSPIDSHVTPCPWEMPGYDDKVVMAAGTFVQGASIEFSADAPMRDPYVAYMQGGLTYTQVKLGVLKACDIMIKKGMIDIR
;
A
#
# COMPACT_ATOMS: atom_id res chain seq x y z
N VAL A 1 -9.59 -12.91 -21.68
CA VAL A 1 -8.60 -14.00 -21.58
C VAL A 1 -9.29 -15.34 -21.71
N LYS A 2 -10.23 -15.72 -20.79
CA LYS A 2 -10.93 -17.02 -20.80
C LYS A 2 -11.77 -17.26 -22.07
N GLY A 3 -12.28 -16.21 -22.72
CA GLY A 3 -12.96 -16.33 -24.02
C GLY A 3 -12.04 -16.79 -25.14
N TYR A 4 -10.74 -16.53 -25.02
CA TYR A 4 -9.73 -16.96 -25.98
C TYR A 4 -9.19 -18.36 -25.71
N ASN A 5 -8.89 -18.67 -24.43
CA ASN A 5 -8.47 -19.99 -24.00
C ASN A 5 -8.93 -20.24 -22.55
N LYS A 6 -9.83 -21.21 -22.38
CA LYS A 6 -10.41 -21.55 -21.07
C LYS A 6 -9.41 -22.20 -20.10
N ASN A 7 -8.30 -22.76 -20.61
CA ASN A 7 -7.30 -23.45 -19.80
C ASN A 7 -6.23 -22.49 -19.20
N ILE A 8 -6.24 -21.22 -19.56
CA ILE A 8 -5.33 -20.25 -18.97
C ILE A 8 -5.77 -20.00 -17.53
N ILE A 9 -4.84 -20.21 -16.59
CA ILE A 9 -5.03 -19.81 -15.18
C ILE A 9 -4.82 -18.31 -15.08
N MET A 10 -5.83 -17.61 -14.57
CA MET A 10 -5.76 -16.17 -14.28
C MET A 10 -5.46 -15.97 -12.80
N PHE A 11 -4.31 -15.36 -12.52
CA PHE A 11 -3.83 -15.06 -11.18
C PHE A 11 -3.70 -13.56 -10.98
N VAL A 12 -4.10 -13.07 -9.79
CA VAL A 12 -4.01 -11.66 -9.39
C VAL A 12 -3.19 -11.55 -8.10
N ASP A 13 -2.17 -10.70 -8.11
CA ASP A 13 -1.64 -10.11 -6.87
C ASP A 13 -2.60 -8.98 -6.46
N ASN A 14 -3.35 -9.21 -5.38
CA ASN A 14 -4.41 -8.33 -4.91
C ASN A 14 -3.94 -7.36 -3.82
N CYS A 15 -2.62 -7.25 -3.61
CA CYS A 15 -2.08 -6.34 -2.61
C CYS A 15 -2.62 -4.92 -2.80
N TYR A 16 -3.16 -4.34 -1.72
CA TYR A 16 -3.80 -3.02 -1.63
C TYR A 16 -5.19 -2.89 -2.26
N GLY A 17 -5.69 -3.92 -2.99
CA GLY A 17 -7.04 -3.93 -3.55
C GLY A 17 -8.11 -4.46 -2.60
N GLU A 18 -7.72 -5.27 -1.62
CA GLU A 18 -8.66 -5.95 -0.73
C GLU A 18 -9.53 -4.97 0.05
N PHE A 19 -10.82 -5.26 0.13
CA PHE A 19 -11.85 -4.44 0.82
C PHE A 19 -12.07 -3.03 0.25
N VAL A 20 -11.53 -2.73 -0.93
CA VAL A 20 -11.77 -1.44 -1.61
C VAL A 20 -13.07 -1.47 -2.40
N LYS A 21 -13.39 -2.62 -2.98
CA LYS A 21 -14.62 -2.88 -3.75
C LYS A 21 -15.52 -3.89 -3.05
N GLU A 22 -16.78 -3.94 -3.48
CA GLU A 22 -17.76 -4.93 -3.00
C GLU A 22 -17.42 -6.35 -3.42
N GLN A 23 -16.67 -6.52 -4.50
CA GLN A 23 -16.29 -7.81 -5.05
C GLN A 23 -14.78 -7.92 -5.18
N GLU A 24 -14.27 -9.09 -4.76
CA GLU A 24 -12.88 -9.45 -4.87
C GLU A 24 -12.57 -10.17 -6.21
N PRO A 25 -11.31 -10.24 -6.66
CA PRO A 25 -10.96 -10.75 -7.98
C PRO A 25 -11.53 -12.13 -8.32
N THR A 26 -11.63 -13.03 -7.35
CA THR A 26 -12.20 -14.37 -7.57
C THR A 26 -13.68 -14.34 -7.91
N GLN A 27 -14.41 -13.33 -7.47
CA GLN A 27 -15.82 -13.12 -7.82
C GLN A 27 -15.98 -12.58 -9.25
N TRP A 28 -14.92 -12.00 -9.81
CA TRP A 28 -14.82 -11.57 -11.20
C TRP A 28 -14.28 -12.63 -12.15
N GLY A 29 -14.15 -13.88 -11.67
CA GLY A 29 -13.75 -15.01 -12.48
C GLY A 29 -12.23 -15.24 -12.58
N MET A 30 -11.44 -14.63 -11.70
CA MET A 30 -10.04 -15.01 -11.53
C MET A 30 -9.95 -16.38 -10.86
N ASP A 31 -9.05 -17.23 -11.35
CA ASP A 31 -8.87 -18.59 -10.81
C ASP A 31 -8.17 -18.57 -9.45
N MET A 32 -7.32 -17.59 -9.23
CA MET A 32 -6.55 -17.44 -7.99
C MET A 32 -6.21 -15.98 -7.73
N ALA A 33 -6.21 -15.61 -6.46
CA ALA A 33 -5.66 -14.34 -5.98
C ALA A 33 -4.79 -14.60 -4.76
N ALA A 34 -3.77 -13.78 -4.58
CA ALA A 34 -2.91 -13.78 -3.40
C ALA A 34 -2.64 -12.36 -2.93
N GLY A 35 -2.28 -12.22 -1.68
CA GLY A 35 -1.91 -10.95 -1.09
C GLY A 35 -1.16 -11.12 0.23
N SER A 36 -0.75 -10.00 0.78
CA SER A 36 0.03 -9.93 2.02
C SER A 36 -0.85 -9.59 3.21
N LEU A 37 -0.64 -10.29 4.32
CA LEU A 37 -1.35 -10.03 5.59
C LEU A 37 -0.76 -8.86 6.39
N ILE A 38 0.37 -8.28 5.99
CA ILE A 38 0.83 -7.01 6.57
C ILE A 38 0.14 -5.79 5.92
N LYS A 39 -0.60 -6.02 4.83
CA LYS A 39 -1.35 -5.01 4.08
C LYS A 39 -2.84 -5.02 4.49
N ASN A 40 -3.72 -4.68 3.56
CA ASN A 40 -5.15 -4.51 3.83
C ASN A 40 -5.77 -5.61 4.70
N PRO A 41 -5.62 -6.92 4.37
CA PRO A 41 -6.33 -7.96 5.11
C PRO A 41 -5.89 -8.13 6.57
N GLY A 42 -4.69 -7.68 6.90
CA GLY A 42 -4.18 -7.76 8.26
C GLY A 42 -4.63 -6.63 9.18
N GLY A 43 -5.32 -5.60 8.65
CA GLY A 43 -5.92 -4.51 9.42
C GLY A 43 -4.97 -3.76 10.37
N GLY A 44 -3.66 -3.81 10.09
CA GLY A 44 -2.61 -3.24 10.94
C GLY A 44 -2.23 -4.09 12.16
N LEU A 45 -2.76 -5.32 12.30
CA LEU A 45 -2.48 -6.21 13.43
C LEU A 45 -1.58 -7.38 13.07
N CYS A 46 -1.58 -7.82 11.81
CA CYS A 46 -0.73 -8.90 11.35
C CYS A 46 0.71 -8.42 11.14
N LYS A 47 1.66 -9.12 11.76
CA LYS A 47 3.08 -8.81 11.66
C LYS A 47 3.76 -9.43 10.44
N SER A 48 3.17 -10.47 9.88
CA SER A 48 3.70 -11.23 8.74
C SER A 48 2.62 -12.13 8.16
N GLY A 49 2.92 -12.76 7.03
CA GLY A 49 2.09 -13.76 6.40
C GLY A 49 1.49 -13.29 5.09
N GLY A 50 0.87 -14.23 4.41
CA GLY A 50 0.15 -14.01 3.16
C GLY A 50 -1.07 -14.92 3.10
N TYR A 51 -1.90 -14.69 2.11
CA TYR A 51 -3.03 -15.56 1.80
C TYR A 51 -3.02 -15.92 0.32
N ILE A 52 -3.61 -17.07 0.01
CA ILE A 52 -3.96 -17.46 -1.35
C ILE A 52 -5.41 -17.95 -1.32
N VAL A 53 -6.23 -17.44 -2.22
CA VAL A 53 -7.63 -17.85 -2.42
C VAL A 53 -7.88 -18.17 -3.88
N GLY A 54 -8.83 -19.06 -4.17
CA GLY A 54 -9.14 -19.41 -5.56
C GLY A 54 -9.85 -20.74 -5.70
N THR A 55 -9.81 -21.30 -6.91
CA THR A 55 -10.37 -22.62 -7.20
C THR A 55 -9.67 -23.70 -6.38
N LYS A 56 -10.39 -24.80 -6.09
CA LYS A 56 -9.83 -25.93 -5.33
C LYS A 56 -8.53 -26.44 -5.96
N GLU A 57 -8.52 -26.58 -7.28
CA GLU A 57 -7.35 -27.06 -8.03
C GLU A 57 -6.14 -26.14 -7.84
N CYS A 58 -6.31 -24.82 -8.01
CA CYS A 58 -5.24 -23.85 -7.82
C CYS A 58 -4.69 -23.86 -6.38
N ILE A 59 -5.58 -23.95 -5.39
CA ILE A 59 -5.18 -23.98 -3.98
C ILE A 59 -4.46 -25.27 -3.62
N ASP A 60 -4.91 -26.42 -4.11
CA ASP A 60 -4.24 -27.70 -3.86
C ASP A 60 -2.84 -27.72 -4.49
N ASN A 61 -2.70 -27.24 -5.72
CA ASN A 61 -1.40 -27.12 -6.40
C ASN A 61 -0.45 -26.14 -5.67
N ALA A 62 -0.95 -24.97 -5.28
CA ALA A 62 -0.17 -24.00 -4.52
C ALA A 62 0.30 -24.56 -3.17
N SER A 63 -0.57 -25.26 -2.43
CA SER A 63 -0.22 -25.87 -1.15
C SER A 63 0.81 -26.99 -1.28
N ALA A 64 0.75 -27.79 -2.35
CA ALA A 64 1.73 -28.84 -2.62
C ALA A 64 3.13 -28.28 -2.87
N ARG A 65 3.22 -27.04 -3.38
CA ARG A 65 4.48 -26.35 -3.63
C ARG A 65 5.00 -25.56 -2.42
N LEU A 66 4.07 -24.98 -1.64
CA LEU A 66 4.40 -24.10 -0.50
C LEU A 66 4.83 -24.90 0.73
N TYR A 67 4.20 -26.03 1.00
CA TYR A 67 4.44 -26.83 2.19
C TYR A 67 5.39 -27.99 1.90
N ALA A 68 5.91 -28.59 2.97
CA ALA A 68 6.76 -29.78 2.85
C ALA A 68 5.98 -30.94 2.21
N PRO A 69 6.67 -31.83 1.44
CA PRO A 69 6.01 -32.96 0.81
C PRO A 69 5.18 -33.79 1.79
N GLY A 70 3.94 -34.10 1.40
CA GLY A 70 3.02 -34.90 2.20
C GLY A 70 2.20 -34.13 3.27
N LEU A 71 2.57 -32.86 3.59
CA LEU A 71 1.83 -32.07 4.58
C LEU A 71 0.68 -31.28 3.98
N LEU A 72 0.83 -30.79 2.76
CA LEU A 72 -0.17 -29.94 2.09
C LEU A 72 -0.65 -28.81 3.01
N LYS A 73 -1.94 -28.46 2.90
CA LYS A 73 -2.55 -27.37 3.69
C LYS A 73 -3.07 -27.78 5.07
N GLU A 74 -3.01 -29.05 5.43
CA GLU A 74 -3.63 -29.55 6.67
C GLU A 74 -3.00 -28.95 7.94
N VAL A 75 -1.66 -28.77 7.95
CA VAL A 75 -0.94 -28.24 9.10
C VAL A 75 -0.96 -26.71 9.16
N GLY A 76 -0.97 -26.05 8.00
CA GLY A 76 -0.85 -24.60 7.87
C GLY A 76 0.57 -24.09 8.09
N ALA A 77 0.86 -22.88 7.60
CA ALA A 77 2.21 -22.30 7.59
C ALA A 77 2.44 -21.26 8.69
N THR A 78 1.45 -20.92 9.48
CA THR A 78 1.55 -19.78 10.40
C THR A 78 0.97 -20.07 11.77
N SER A 79 1.62 -19.51 12.80
CA SER A 79 1.26 -19.73 14.20
C SER A 79 0.34 -18.67 14.79
N ASN A 80 0.37 -17.44 14.37
CA ASN A 80 -0.27 -16.32 15.08
C ASN A 80 -1.71 -16.04 14.60
N LYS A 81 -2.55 -17.09 14.56
CA LYS A 81 -3.89 -17.04 13.96
C LYS A 81 -4.82 -16.00 14.58
N ARG A 82 -4.73 -15.76 15.89
CA ARG A 82 -5.60 -14.77 16.58
C ARG A 82 -5.46 -13.38 15.98
N LEU A 83 -4.24 -12.88 15.83
CA LEU A 83 -4.01 -11.55 15.25
C LEU A 83 -4.41 -11.49 13.77
N MET A 84 -4.28 -12.60 13.04
CA MET A 84 -4.74 -12.67 11.65
C MET A 84 -6.27 -12.53 11.55
N PHE A 85 -7.04 -13.27 12.34
CA PHE A 85 -8.50 -13.14 12.35
C PHE A 85 -8.97 -11.80 12.89
N GLN A 86 -8.35 -11.28 13.95
CA GLN A 86 -8.67 -9.96 14.46
C GLN A 86 -8.33 -8.87 13.44
N GLY A 87 -7.20 -9.00 12.74
CA GLY A 87 -6.81 -8.10 11.67
C GLY A 87 -7.81 -8.13 10.51
N LEU A 88 -8.21 -9.33 10.07
CA LEU A 88 -9.23 -9.49 9.03
C LEU A 88 -10.57 -8.85 9.43
N TYR A 89 -10.97 -9.00 10.68
CA TYR A 89 -12.17 -8.34 11.21
C TYR A 89 -12.06 -6.81 11.18
N MET A 90 -10.88 -6.27 11.46
CA MET A 90 -10.63 -4.82 11.46
C MET A 90 -10.35 -4.26 10.06
N ALA A 91 -9.98 -5.10 9.10
CA ALA A 91 -9.50 -4.69 7.79
C ALA A 91 -10.44 -3.72 7.04
N PRO A 92 -11.77 -3.93 6.96
CA PRO A 92 -12.65 -2.99 6.26
C PRO A 92 -12.62 -1.59 6.87
N TYR A 93 -12.50 -1.50 8.20
CA TYR A 93 -12.39 -0.21 8.88
C TYR A 93 -11.06 0.48 8.56
N THR A 94 -9.95 -0.25 8.64
CA THR A 94 -8.61 0.27 8.38
C THR A 94 -8.45 0.72 6.92
N VAL A 95 -8.94 -0.09 5.98
CA VAL A 95 -8.93 0.26 4.55
C VAL A 95 -9.77 1.53 4.27
N LYS A 96 -10.93 1.65 4.89
CA LYS A 96 -11.74 2.87 4.81
C LYS A 96 -10.96 4.11 5.31
N GLU A 97 -10.24 4.01 6.42
CA GLU A 97 -9.44 5.12 6.95
C GLU A 97 -8.27 5.48 6.02
N SER A 98 -7.62 4.48 5.41
CA SER A 98 -6.60 4.67 4.39
C SER A 98 -7.15 5.38 3.15
N LEU A 99 -8.31 4.95 2.66
CA LEU A 99 -8.99 5.59 1.51
C LEU A 99 -9.34 7.05 1.78
N LYS A 100 -9.84 7.38 2.98
CA LYS A 100 -10.07 8.78 3.39
C LYS A 100 -8.78 9.60 3.35
N GLY A 101 -7.67 9.01 3.81
CA GLY A 101 -6.35 9.62 3.77
C GLY A 101 -5.88 9.89 2.34
N ALA A 102 -6.06 8.92 1.45
CA ALA A 102 -5.74 9.03 0.03
C ALA A 102 -6.54 10.14 -0.66
N VAL A 103 -7.86 10.17 -0.46
CA VAL A 103 -8.75 11.22 -0.99
C VAL A 103 -8.36 12.61 -0.46
N PHE A 104 -8.09 12.72 0.83
CA PHE A 104 -7.63 13.98 1.43
C PHE A 104 -6.31 14.46 0.80
N THR A 105 -5.36 13.55 0.61
CA THR A 105 -4.07 13.88 0.00
C THR A 105 -4.24 14.36 -1.44
N ALA A 106 -5.03 13.63 -2.24
CA ALA A 106 -5.35 14.04 -3.61
C ALA A 106 -5.94 15.45 -3.65
N LEU A 107 -7.00 15.70 -2.89
CA LEU A 107 -7.67 17.00 -2.85
C LEU A 107 -6.72 18.13 -2.43
N LEU A 108 -5.91 17.89 -1.39
CA LEU A 108 -4.98 18.91 -0.89
C LEU A 108 -3.92 19.24 -1.94
N PHE A 109 -3.27 18.24 -2.51
CA PHE A 109 -2.19 18.46 -3.49
C PHE A 109 -2.71 19.03 -4.81
N GLU A 110 -3.90 18.65 -5.27
CA GLU A 110 -4.55 19.28 -6.43
C GLU A 110 -4.84 20.77 -6.17
N LYS A 111 -5.32 21.14 -4.97
CA LYS A 111 -5.50 22.55 -4.59
C LYS A 111 -4.19 23.33 -4.48
N LEU A 112 -3.10 22.66 -4.19
CA LEU A 112 -1.75 23.24 -4.18
C LEU A 112 -1.10 23.28 -5.58
N GLY A 113 -1.81 22.84 -6.63
CA GLY A 113 -1.35 22.91 -8.02
C GLY A 113 -0.57 21.68 -8.51
N PHE A 114 -0.46 20.62 -7.73
CA PHE A 114 0.15 19.36 -8.14
C PHE A 114 -0.86 18.44 -8.84
N LYS A 115 -0.37 17.50 -9.63
CA LYS A 115 -1.18 16.44 -10.22
C LYS A 115 -1.24 15.26 -9.25
N SER A 116 -2.41 14.61 -9.17
CA SER A 116 -2.62 13.40 -8.38
C SER A 116 -3.37 12.33 -9.19
N TYR A 117 -3.13 11.07 -8.87
CA TYR A 117 -3.83 9.93 -9.47
C TYR A 117 -4.06 8.84 -8.40
N PRO A 118 -5.29 8.29 -8.29
CA PRO A 118 -6.53 8.86 -8.83
C PRO A 118 -6.77 10.28 -8.31
N LYS A 119 -7.58 11.08 -8.99
CA LYS A 119 -8.05 12.37 -8.47
C LYS A 119 -8.92 12.15 -7.23
N TYR A 120 -9.14 13.23 -6.47
CA TYR A 120 -9.90 13.13 -5.22
C TYR A 120 -11.35 12.63 -5.41
N ASP A 121 -11.95 12.84 -6.57
CA ASP A 121 -13.34 12.48 -6.92
C ASP A 121 -13.43 11.27 -7.87
N GLU A 122 -12.31 10.64 -8.23
CA GLU A 122 -12.28 9.44 -9.06
C GLU A 122 -12.48 8.16 -8.22
N LEU A 123 -13.05 7.14 -8.87
CA LEU A 123 -13.16 5.80 -8.29
C LEU A 123 -11.79 5.19 -8.08
N ARG A 124 -11.67 4.42 -7.00
CA ARG A 124 -10.42 3.78 -6.59
C ARG A 124 -10.54 2.27 -6.65
N GLU A 125 -9.47 1.62 -7.06
CA GLU A 125 -9.35 0.17 -7.12
C GLU A 125 -8.39 -0.37 -6.03
N ASP A 126 -7.62 0.52 -5.43
CA ASP A 126 -6.69 0.26 -4.34
C ASP A 126 -6.58 1.47 -3.39
N ILE A 127 -5.71 1.38 -2.39
CA ILE A 127 -5.46 2.46 -1.41
C ILE A 127 -4.28 3.36 -1.78
N ILE A 128 -3.66 3.16 -2.93
CA ILE A 128 -2.48 3.92 -3.34
C ILE A 128 -2.90 5.30 -3.85
N GLN A 129 -2.14 6.32 -3.47
CA GLN A 129 -2.28 7.66 -3.97
C GLN A 129 -0.97 8.13 -4.58
N LEU A 130 -0.99 8.46 -5.86
CA LEU A 130 0.14 9.07 -6.55
C LEU A 130 0.04 10.58 -6.43
N VAL A 131 1.16 11.21 -6.10
CA VAL A 131 1.34 12.66 -6.18
C VAL A 131 2.55 12.93 -7.06
N LEU A 132 2.36 13.74 -8.11
CA LEU A 132 3.40 14.08 -9.06
C LEU A 132 4.02 15.41 -8.69
N PHE A 133 5.35 15.46 -8.69
CA PHE A 133 6.14 16.64 -8.42
C PHE A 133 6.94 17.06 -9.65
N ASP A 134 7.24 18.34 -9.77
CA ASP A 134 8.02 18.88 -10.90
C ASP A 134 9.53 18.66 -10.71
N LYS A 135 9.97 18.48 -9.47
CA LYS A 135 11.40 18.38 -9.12
C LYS A 135 11.66 17.26 -8.13
N SER A 136 12.81 16.60 -8.26
CA SER A 136 13.26 15.54 -7.35
C SER A 136 13.33 16.00 -5.89
N GLU A 137 13.71 17.26 -5.65
CA GLU A 137 13.79 17.80 -4.28
C GLU A 137 12.41 17.95 -3.63
N GLN A 138 11.34 18.27 -4.38
CA GLN A 138 9.98 18.28 -3.84
C GLN A 138 9.54 16.87 -3.43
N LEU A 139 9.80 15.87 -4.28
CA LEU A 139 9.56 14.46 -3.99
C LEU A 139 10.27 14.01 -2.71
N LEU A 140 11.56 14.35 -2.59
CA LEU A 140 12.37 14.03 -1.41
C LEU A 140 11.81 14.69 -0.14
N GLN A 141 11.43 15.97 -0.19
CA GLN A 141 10.89 16.66 0.97
C GLN A 141 9.50 16.20 1.35
N PHE A 142 8.67 15.78 0.39
CA PHE A 142 7.40 15.10 0.68
C PHE A 142 7.63 13.82 1.50
N CYS A 143 8.52 12.92 1.06
CA CYS A 143 8.84 11.70 1.78
C CYS A 143 9.40 11.98 3.19
N ARG A 144 10.30 12.96 3.30
CA ARG A 144 10.83 13.38 4.61
C ARG A 144 9.74 13.91 5.55
N GLY A 145 8.77 14.61 4.99
CA GLY A 145 7.62 15.09 5.75
C GLY A 145 6.69 13.97 6.21
N VAL A 146 6.43 12.97 5.36
CA VAL A 146 5.70 11.76 5.71
C VAL A 146 6.40 11.03 6.86
N GLN A 147 7.73 10.83 6.76
CA GLN A 147 8.53 10.21 7.84
C GLN A 147 8.44 11.00 9.14
N ALA A 148 8.63 12.32 9.08
CA ALA A 148 8.59 13.19 10.26
C ALA A 148 7.19 13.27 10.92
N GLY A 149 6.14 12.93 10.18
CA GLY A 149 4.76 12.83 10.67
C GLY A 149 4.33 11.43 11.10
N SER A 150 5.24 10.46 11.03
CA SER A 150 4.96 9.05 11.36
C SER A 150 5.10 8.77 12.86
N PRO A 151 4.44 7.73 13.40
CA PRO A 151 4.48 7.41 14.82
C PRO A 151 5.82 6.81 15.27
N ILE A 152 6.52 6.13 14.37
CA ILE A 152 7.81 5.47 14.62
C ILE A 152 8.89 6.16 13.79
N ASP A 153 10.08 6.27 14.36
CA ASP A 153 11.28 6.80 13.69
C ASP A 153 11.08 8.19 13.04
N SER A 154 10.19 9.02 13.60
CA SER A 154 9.92 10.38 13.09
C SER A 154 11.14 11.31 13.08
N HIS A 155 12.18 10.99 13.85
CA HIS A 155 13.46 11.71 13.90
C HIS A 155 14.41 11.32 12.77
N VAL A 156 14.16 10.22 12.06
CA VAL A 156 14.99 9.75 10.94
C VAL A 156 14.71 10.61 9.70
N THR A 157 15.78 10.93 8.98
CA THR A 157 15.68 11.65 7.71
C THR A 157 15.93 10.71 6.55
N PRO A 158 14.90 10.29 5.80
CA PRO A 158 15.07 9.42 4.66
C PRO A 158 15.97 10.04 3.59
N CYS A 159 16.82 9.19 3.00
CA CYS A 159 17.72 9.54 1.91
C CYS A 159 17.52 8.58 0.73
N PRO A 160 17.78 9.02 -0.50
CA PRO A 160 17.80 8.11 -1.66
C PRO A 160 18.88 7.04 -1.48
N TRP A 161 18.52 5.78 -1.67
CA TRP A 161 19.44 4.65 -1.57
C TRP A 161 19.15 3.61 -2.65
N GLU A 162 20.12 2.77 -2.93
CA GLU A 162 19.99 1.69 -3.90
C GLU A 162 19.14 0.56 -3.31
N MET A 163 18.05 0.24 -3.98
CA MET A 163 17.14 -0.82 -3.54
C MET A 163 17.18 -1.99 -4.53
N PRO A 164 17.34 -3.23 -4.07
CA PRO A 164 17.32 -4.39 -4.96
C PRO A 164 16.04 -4.44 -5.81
N GLY A 165 16.22 -4.64 -7.13
CA GLY A 165 15.13 -4.70 -8.09
C GLY A 165 14.72 -3.36 -8.69
N TYR A 166 15.40 -2.27 -8.35
CA TYR A 166 15.23 -0.95 -8.96
C TYR A 166 16.52 -0.49 -9.63
N ASP A 167 16.39 0.12 -10.80
CA ASP A 167 17.52 0.74 -11.52
C ASP A 167 17.86 2.12 -10.94
N ASP A 168 16.87 2.81 -10.39
CA ASP A 168 17.01 4.12 -9.79
C ASP A 168 17.02 4.04 -8.26
N LYS A 169 17.66 5.02 -7.62
CA LYS A 169 17.59 5.17 -6.16
C LYS A 169 16.14 5.45 -5.73
N VAL A 170 15.76 4.88 -4.59
CA VAL A 170 14.42 5.03 -4.02
C VAL A 170 14.53 5.72 -2.67
N VAL A 171 13.62 6.65 -2.39
CA VAL A 171 13.37 7.15 -1.03
C VAL A 171 12.16 6.44 -0.47
N MET A 172 12.28 5.86 0.71
CA MET A 172 11.18 5.23 1.40
C MET A 172 10.91 5.93 2.74
N ALA A 173 9.71 6.45 2.90
CA ALA A 173 9.20 6.94 4.17
C ALA A 173 8.26 5.87 4.76
N ALA A 174 8.72 5.19 5.81
CA ALA A 174 8.01 4.07 6.41
C ALA A 174 8.23 4.06 7.93
N GLY A 175 7.80 5.10 8.60
CA GLY A 175 7.78 5.17 10.06
C GLY A 175 6.65 4.33 10.64
N THR A 176 6.72 3.02 10.46
CA THR A 176 5.66 2.04 10.67
C THR A 176 6.04 1.01 11.73
N PHE A 177 5.06 0.41 12.40
CA PHE A 177 5.28 -0.67 13.36
C PHE A 177 5.73 -1.97 12.69
N VAL A 178 5.32 -2.18 11.43
CA VAL A 178 5.80 -3.27 10.57
C VAL A 178 6.70 -2.67 9.50
N GLN A 179 7.94 -3.14 9.42
CA GLN A 179 8.91 -2.64 8.45
C GLN A 179 8.46 -2.85 7.01
N GLY A 180 8.65 -1.85 6.18
CA GLY A 180 8.35 -1.88 4.75
C GLY A 180 6.94 -1.41 4.39
N ALA A 181 6.52 -1.71 3.17
CA ALA A 181 5.22 -1.34 2.62
C ALA A 181 4.09 -2.19 3.21
N SER A 182 3.34 -1.62 4.15
CA SER A 182 2.22 -2.27 4.86
C SER A 182 0.93 -1.45 4.69
N ILE A 183 -0.14 -1.82 5.43
CA ILE A 183 -1.37 -1.00 5.52
C ILE A 183 -1.14 0.31 6.31
N GLU A 184 0.01 0.47 6.93
CA GLU A 184 0.37 1.66 7.66
C GLU A 184 0.81 2.79 6.72
N PHE A 185 0.71 4.02 7.20
CA PHE A 185 0.99 5.20 6.39
C PHE A 185 2.46 5.29 5.97
N SER A 186 2.72 5.22 4.68
CA SER A 186 4.05 5.26 4.08
C SER A 186 4.05 5.89 2.69
N ALA A 187 5.22 6.20 2.16
CA ALA A 187 5.40 6.67 0.80
C ALA A 187 6.71 6.16 0.21
N ASP A 188 6.63 5.61 -1.00
CA ASP A 188 7.76 5.16 -1.79
C ASP A 188 7.97 6.12 -2.97
N ALA A 189 9.20 6.46 -3.28
CA ALA A 189 9.52 7.46 -4.27
C ALA A 189 10.80 7.12 -5.05
N PRO A 190 10.70 6.49 -6.23
CA PRO A 190 11.82 6.36 -7.15
C PRO A 190 12.31 7.73 -7.60
N MET A 191 13.62 7.97 -7.53
CA MET A 191 14.25 9.26 -7.84
C MET A 191 14.50 9.43 -9.33
N ARG A 192 13.44 9.32 -10.13
CA ARG A 192 13.46 9.45 -11.59
C ARG A 192 12.27 10.26 -12.10
N ASP A 193 12.40 10.80 -13.28
CA ASP A 193 11.29 11.44 -13.99
C ASP A 193 10.31 10.37 -14.56
N PRO A 194 8.99 10.59 -14.44
CA PRO A 194 8.32 11.63 -13.67
C PRO A 194 8.47 11.38 -12.15
N TYR A 195 8.70 12.48 -11.41
CA TYR A 195 8.88 12.40 -9.95
C TYR A 195 7.56 12.12 -9.23
N VAL A 196 7.32 10.87 -8.91
CA VAL A 196 6.06 10.39 -8.33
C VAL A 196 6.29 9.83 -6.94
N ALA A 197 5.54 10.32 -5.95
CA ALA A 197 5.39 9.63 -4.68
C ALA A 197 4.21 8.65 -4.75
N TYR A 198 4.46 7.43 -4.38
CA TYR A 198 3.46 6.37 -4.18
C TYR A 198 3.13 6.32 -2.69
N MET A 199 2.12 7.07 -2.28
CA MET A 199 1.65 7.11 -0.89
C MET A 199 0.59 6.04 -0.69
N GLN A 200 0.62 5.37 0.46
CA GLN A 200 -0.33 4.30 0.76
C GLN A 200 -0.60 4.20 2.25
N GLY A 201 -1.72 3.57 2.58
CA GLY A 201 -2.03 3.14 3.93
C GLY A 201 -2.43 4.26 4.88
N GLY A 202 -2.54 3.84 6.12
CA GLY A 202 -2.93 4.67 7.26
C GLY A 202 -3.93 3.95 8.14
N LEU A 203 -3.55 3.63 9.37
CA LEU A 203 -4.41 2.94 10.35
C LEU A 203 -5.59 3.83 10.77
N THR A 204 -5.39 5.14 10.74
CA THR A 204 -6.44 6.13 11.00
C THR A 204 -6.31 7.31 10.04
N TYR A 205 -7.44 7.86 9.61
CA TYR A 205 -7.47 9.06 8.78
C TYR A 205 -6.75 10.25 9.43
N THR A 206 -6.89 10.41 10.74
CA THR A 206 -6.26 11.50 11.48
C THR A 206 -4.74 11.45 11.40
N GLN A 207 -4.14 10.26 11.50
CA GLN A 207 -2.70 10.09 11.35
C GLN A 207 -2.24 10.48 9.94
N VAL A 208 -2.91 9.98 8.90
CA VAL A 208 -2.58 10.33 7.50
C VAL A 208 -2.66 11.82 7.29
N LYS A 209 -3.75 12.45 7.75
CA LYS A 209 -3.96 13.90 7.66
C LYS A 209 -2.81 14.68 8.31
N LEU A 210 -2.41 14.30 9.52
CA LEU A 210 -1.30 14.95 10.22
C LEU A 210 0.02 14.78 9.49
N GLY A 211 0.32 13.57 8.99
CA GLY A 211 1.55 13.30 8.24
C GLY A 211 1.62 14.08 6.93
N VAL A 212 0.53 14.14 6.19
CA VAL A 212 0.43 14.91 4.94
C VAL A 212 0.55 16.41 5.19
N LEU A 213 -0.11 16.94 6.22
CA LEU A 213 0.03 18.36 6.60
C LEU A 213 1.45 18.68 7.06
N LYS A 214 2.14 17.74 7.74
CA LYS A 214 3.55 17.90 8.10
C LYS A 214 4.45 17.96 6.87
N ALA A 215 4.17 17.15 5.85
CA ALA A 215 4.89 17.20 4.59
C ALA A 215 4.67 18.55 3.89
N CYS A 216 3.43 19.04 3.82
CA CYS A 216 3.15 20.38 3.28
C CYS A 216 3.86 21.49 4.05
N ASP A 217 3.84 21.48 5.39
CA ASP A 217 4.52 22.49 6.23
C ASP A 217 6.03 22.56 5.92
N ILE A 218 6.68 21.39 5.80
CA ILE A 218 8.10 21.33 5.44
C ILE A 218 8.34 21.90 4.03
N MET A 219 7.51 21.55 3.07
CA MET A 219 7.64 22.02 1.69
C MET A 219 7.38 23.53 1.57
N ILE A 220 6.43 24.07 2.31
CA ILE A 220 6.14 25.51 2.39
C ILE A 220 7.33 26.26 2.98
N LYS A 221 7.85 25.82 4.13
CA LYS A 221 9.02 26.43 4.79
C LYS A 221 10.27 26.46 3.92
N LYS A 222 10.35 25.54 2.94
CA LYS A 222 11.44 25.47 1.96
C LYS A 222 11.12 26.23 0.66
N GLY A 223 10.00 26.93 0.56
CA GLY A 223 9.62 27.69 -0.63
C GLY A 223 9.26 26.80 -1.84
N MET A 224 8.85 25.55 -1.61
CA MET A 224 8.49 24.60 -2.66
C MET A 224 6.99 24.59 -2.99
N ILE A 225 6.19 25.15 -2.10
CA ILE A 225 4.76 25.35 -2.25
C ILE A 225 4.49 26.82 -1.94
N ASP A 226 3.83 27.52 -2.87
CA ASP A 226 3.37 28.88 -2.69
C ASP A 226 1.90 28.86 -2.23
N ILE A 227 1.64 29.38 -1.03
CA ILE A 227 0.27 29.56 -0.53
C ILE A 227 -0.14 30.99 -0.89
N ARG A 228 -0.95 31.12 -1.94
CA ARG A 228 -1.58 32.39 -2.32
C ARG A 228 -2.94 32.53 -1.70
#